data_8be376dcfb9a649dd61961da83193e51
#
_entry.id   8be376dcfb9a649dd61961da83193e51
#
_cell.length_a   1.000
_cell.length_b   1.000
_cell.length_c   1.000
_cell.angle_alpha   90.00
_cell.angle_beta   90.00
_cell.angle_gamma   90.00
#
_symmetry.space_group_name_H-M   'P 1'
#
loop_
_entity.id
_entity.type
_entity.pdbx_description
1 polymer ?
#
loop_
_entity_poly.entity_id
_entity_poly.type
_entity_poly.pdbx_seq_one_letter_code
_entity_poly.pdbx_strand_id
1 'polypeptide(L)'
;MVTNVVMESTENRSLTLGSENLVVRQRTSDSYFSFKDTRRAIFLFSENRYIVDDYFKLKSSKEFIEALRVKKNCEPKKRGRKGVSEGWIHPLLFIDILLWANPSFKVEVYDWLYDHLIQSRIDSSDSFRLMAGALYETTARKDKYSKLIANTSFRIKQLIGVDEWNKASEEQLKKRDEINKFIADLAVTLQNADEAVRLSFVNFERKWLQ
;
A
#
# COMPACT_ATOMS: atom_id res chain seq x y z
N MET A 1 -4.37 -41.96 25.66
CA MET A 1 -4.73 -40.58 25.34
C MET A 1 -3.86 -40.14 24.17
N VAL A 2 -4.42 -40.06 22.98
CA VAL A 2 -3.70 -39.53 21.78
C VAL A 2 -3.75 -38.00 21.87
N THR A 3 -2.64 -37.40 22.23
CA THR A 3 -2.47 -35.94 22.18
C THR A 3 -2.45 -35.55 20.71
N ASN A 4 -3.57 -35.01 20.20
CA ASN A 4 -3.60 -34.35 18.90
C ASN A 4 -2.60 -33.20 18.91
N VAL A 5 -1.44 -33.41 18.33
CA VAL A 5 -0.46 -32.35 18.06
C VAL A 5 -1.01 -31.56 16.89
N VAL A 6 -1.74 -30.47 17.18
CA VAL A 6 -2.09 -29.50 16.16
C VAL A 6 -0.80 -28.81 15.73
N MET A 7 -0.25 -29.21 14.58
CA MET A 7 0.88 -28.52 13.96
C MET A 7 0.39 -27.12 13.53
N GLU A 8 1.01 -26.06 14.08
CA GLU A 8 0.76 -24.70 13.58
C GLU A 8 1.29 -24.62 12.15
N SER A 9 0.40 -24.36 11.18
CA SER A 9 0.78 -24.15 9.80
C SER A 9 1.52 -22.81 9.66
N THR A 10 2.70 -22.85 9.04
CA THR A 10 3.54 -21.66 8.83
C THR A 10 4.03 -21.59 7.41
N GLU A 11 4.15 -20.37 6.88
CA GLU A 11 4.77 -20.07 5.60
C GLU A 11 6.10 -19.35 5.82
N ASN A 12 7.06 -19.59 4.92
CA ASN A 12 8.31 -18.87 4.91
C ASN A 12 8.15 -17.59 4.10
N ARG A 13 8.47 -16.45 4.69
CA ARG A 13 8.53 -15.15 4.01
C ARG A 13 9.98 -14.75 3.86
N SER A 14 10.39 -14.47 2.64
CA SER A 14 11.72 -13.92 2.36
C SER A 14 11.68 -12.41 2.48
N LEU A 15 12.62 -11.87 3.26
CA LEU A 15 12.86 -10.43 3.42
C LEU A 15 14.24 -10.13 2.88
N THR A 16 14.32 -9.33 1.83
CA THR A 16 15.59 -8.85 1.28
C THR A 16 15.83 -7.44 1.79
N LEU A 17 16.94 -7.23 2.48
CA LEU A 17 17.36 -5.94 3.01
C LEU A 17 18.80 -5.71 2.59
N GLY A 18 19.00 -4.84 1.60
CA GLY A 18 20.29 -4.67 0.96
C GLY A 18 20.77 -5.96 0.30
N SER A 19 21.95 -6.45 0.67
CA SER A 19 22.52 -7.72 0.19
C SER A 19 22.05 -8.95 0.97
N GLU A 20 21.38 -8.76 2.09
CA GLU A 20 20.98 -9.84 2.98
C GLU A 20 19.56 -10.34 2.65
N ASN A 21 19.44 -11.67 2.54
CA ASN A 21 18.14 -12.33 2.36
C ASN A 21 17.83 -13.17 3.60
N LEU A 22 16.74 -12.80 4.27
CA LEU A 22 16.32 -13.45 5.49
C LEU A 22 14.98 -14.16 5.28
N VAL A 23 14.90 -15.39 5.77
CA VAL A 23 13.65 -16.15 5.82
C VAL A 23 13.05 -16.08 7.22
N VAL A 24 11.83 -15.55 7.30
CA VAL A 24 11.05 -15.46 8.55
C VAL A 24 9.76 -16.25 8.40
N ARG A 25 9.44 -17.08 9.39
CA ARG A 25 8.20 -17.84 9.39
C ARG A 25 7.03 -16.95 9.77
N GLN A 26 5.97 -17.04 8.99
CA GLN A 26 4.68 -16.41 9.25
C GLN A 26 3.63 -17.48 9.48
N ARG A 27 2.82 -17.35 10.54
CA ARG A 27 1.72 -18.26 10.83
C ARG A 27 0.54 -17.96 9.92
N THR A 28 -0.01 -19.00 9.28
CA THR A 28 -1.09 -18.81 8.26
C THR A 28 -2.42 -18.43 8.89
N SER A 29 -2.69 -18.83 10.12
CA SER A 29 -3.99 -18.62 10.78
C SER A 29 -4.29 -17.15 11.15
N ASP A 30 -3.26 -16.34 11.43
CA ASP A 30 -3.41 -14.96 11.90
C ASP A 30 -2.30 -14.04 11.40
N SER A 31 -1.46 -14.51 10.49
CA SER A 31 -0.35 -13.76 9.86
C SER A 31 0.75 -13.29 10.82
N TYR A 32 0.81 -13.81 12.04
CA TYR A 32 1.85 -13.44 13.01
C TYR A 32 3.21 -14.00 12.61
N PHE A 33 4.26 -13.22 12.86
CA PHE A 33 5.64 -13.61 12.60
C PHE A 33 6.29 -14.32 13.79
N SER A 34 7.17 -15.28 13.49
CA SER A 34 7.96 -15.99 14.51
C SER A 34 8.87 -15.02 15.28
N PHE A 35 8.74 -14.98 16.60
CA PHE A 35 9.57 -14.12 17.45
C PHE A 35 11.04 -14.56 17.44
N LYS A 36 11.29 -15.86 17.33
CA LYS A 36 12.64 -16.41 17.19
C LYS A 36 13.33 -15.92 15.92
N ASP A 37 12.61 -16.00 14.80
CA ASP A 37 13.17 -15.58 13.52
C ASP A 37 13.34 -14.05 13.48
N THR A 38 12.43 -13.30 14.11
CA THR A 38 12.57 -11.85 14.30
C THR A 38 13.84 -11.49 15.07
N ARG A 39 14.14 -12.19 16.17
CA ARG A 39 15.40 -11.97 16.91
C ARG A 39 16.62 -12.21 16.04
N ARG A 40 16.60 -13.28 15.24
CA ARG A 40 17.68 -13.57 14.29
C ARG A 40 17.81 -12.49 13.23
N ALA A 41 16.68 -12.01 12.69
CA ALA A 41 16.64 -10.91 11.73
C ALA A 41 17.34 -9.67 12.26
N ILE A 42 16.91 -9.21 13.44
CA ILE A 42 17.46 -8.01 14.06
C ILE A 42 18.96 -8.13 14.31
N PHE A 43 19.41 -9.27 14.78
CA PHE A 43 20.83 -9.51 15.01
C PHE A 43 21.66 -9.38 13.73
N LEU A 44 21.18 -9.96 12.62
CA LEU A 44 21.84 -9.87 11.32
C LEU A 44 21.79 -8.46 10.75
N PHE A 45 20.61 -7.84 10.71
CA PHE A 45 20.42 -6.52 10.06
C PHE A 45 21.02 -5.34 10.84
N SER A 46 21.25 -5.49 12.13
CA SER A 46 21.89 -4.47 12.94
C SER A 46 23.40 -4.65 13.08
N GLU A 47 24.01 -5.55 12.29
CA GLU A 47 25.43 -5.90 12.44
C GLU A 47 25.80 -6.28 13.87
N ASN A 48 24.92 -7.01 14.56
CA ASN A 48 25.04 -7.44 15.93
C ASN A 48 24.97 -6.32 16.99
N ARG A 49 24.50 -5.11 16.62
CA ARG A 49 24.44 -3.95 17.53
C ARG A 49 23.21 -3.93 18.41
N TYR A 50 22.08 -4.49 17.95
CA TYR A 50 20.80 -4.40 18.62
C TYR A 50 20.27 -5.77 19.08
N ILE A 51 19.67 -5.77 20.26
CA ILE A 51 18.98 -6.92 20.82
C ILE A 51 17.50 -6.57 20.94
N VAL A 52 16.61 -7.42 20.42
CA VAL A 52 15.15 -7.18 20.42
C VAL A 52 14.61 -6.87 21.82
N ASP A 53 15.21 -7.41 22.87
CA ASP A 53 14.79 -7.15 24.25
C ASP A 53 14.98 -5.67 24.65
N ASP A 54 15.92 -4.94 24.05
CA ASP A 54 16.11 -3.51 24.29
C ASP A 54 14.99 -2.68 23.65
N TYR A 55 14.48 -3.08 22.49
CA TYR A 55 13.29 -2.48 21.92
C TYR A 55 12.12 -2.49 22.90
N PHE A 56 11.85 -3.59 23.59
CA PHE A 56 10.75 -3.72 24.55
C PHE A 56 10.93 -2.90 25.84
N LYS A 57 12.13 -2.42 26.13
CA LYS A 57 12.40 -1.52 27.27
C LYS A 57 12.03 -0.07 26.98
N LEU A 58 12.04 0.34 25.71
CA LEU A 58 11.77 1.70 25.30
C LEU A 58 10.34 2.13 25.65
N LYS A 59 10.19 3.38 26.07
CA LYS A 59 8.87 3.96 26.38
C LYS A 59 8.00 4.02 25.11
N SER A 60 8.55 4.49 24.00
CA SER A 60 7.87 4.57 22.70
C SER A 60 7.34 3.22 22.22
N SER A 61 8.13 2.16 22.38
CA SER A 61 7.73 0.81 21.99
C SER A 61 6.58 0.28 22.85
N LYS A 62 6.57 0.57 24.15
CA LYS A 62 5.48 0.20 25.06
C LYS A 62 4.19 0.95 24.69
N GLU A 63 4.28 2.24 24.38
CA GLU A 63 3.15 3.05 23.92
C GLU A 63 2.61 2.56 22.57
N PHE A 64 3.49 2.19 21.63
CA PHE A 64 3.09 1.60 20.35
C PHE A 64 2.37 0.27 20.52
N ILE A 65 2.90 -0.63 21.37
CA ILE A 65 2.29 -1.94 21.66
C ILE A 65 0.89 -1.76 22.27
N GLU A 66 0.71 -0.80 23.18
CA GLU A 66 -0.58 -0.53 23.79
C GLU A 66 -1.56 0.08 22.77
N ALA A 67 -1.11 1.02 21.96
CA ALA A 67 -1.91 1.59 20.87
C ALA A 67 -2.34 0.51 19.87
N LEU A 68 -1.45 -0.43 19.55
CA LEU A 68 -1.74 -1.54 18.65
C LEU A 68 -2.80 -2.49 19.26
N ARG A 69 -2.67 -2.81 20.55
CA ARG A 69 -3.63 -3.64 21.29
C ARG A 69 -5.03 -3.02 21.23
N VAL A 70 -5.15 -1.74 21.56
CA VAL A 70 -6.43 -1.03 21.58
C VAL A 70 -7.02 -0.88 20.17
N LYS A 71 -6.25 -0.34 19.22
CA LYS A 71 -6.76 -0.04 17.86
C LYS A 71 -7.06 -1.27 17.02
N LYS A 72 -6.34 -2.37 17.21
CA LYS A 72 -6.54 -3.61 16.44
C LYS A 72 -7.30 -4.68 17.20
N ASN A 73 -7.66 -4.41 18.46
CA ASN A 73 -8.31 -5.36 19.34
C ASN A 73 -7.62 -6.74 19.34
N CYS A 74 -6.31 -6.74 19.49
CA CYS A 74 -5.50 -7.93 19.41
C CYS A 74 -4.39 -7.96 20.48
N GLU A 75 -3.81 -9.12 20.76
CA GLU A 75 -2.63 -9.23 21.60
C GLU A 75 -1.38 -9.16 20.73
N PRO A 76 -0.60 -8.04 20.75
CA PRO A 76 0.52 -7.82 19.81
C PRO A 76 1.65 -8.84 19.93
N LYS A 77 1.79 -9.48 21.10
CA LYS A 77 2.79 -10.53 21.35
C LYS A 77 2.14 -11.74 22.00
N LYS A 78 1.97 -12.81 21.25
CA LYS A 78 1.41 -14.07 21.75
C LYS A 78 2.51 -14.99 22.21
N ARG A 79 2.31 -15.63 23.37
CA ARG A 79 3.24 -16.64 23.86
C ARG A 79 3.23 -17.85 22.94
N GLY A 80 4.41 -18.40 22.70
CA GLY A 80 4.54 -19.67 22.02
C GLY A 80 4.16 -20.85 22.90
N ARG A 81 3.98 -22.00 22.27
CA ARG A 81 3.76 -23.27 22.98
C ARG A 81 5.07 -23.66 23.68
N LYS A 82 5.01 -23.95 24.98
CA LYS A 82 6.17 -24.33 25.78
C LYS A 82 6.91 -25.51 25.11
N GLY A 83 8.20 -25.32 24.85
CA GLY A 83 9.07 -26.32 24.20
C GLY A 83 8.97 -26.39 22.66
N VAL A 84 8.05 -25.62 22.00
CA VAL A 84 7.85 -25.66 20.53
C VAL A 84 8.15 -24.34 19.85
N SER A 85 7.73 -23.22 20.42
CA SER A 85 8.00 -21.89 19.85
C SER A 85 8.26 -20.84 20.91
N GLU A 86 9.11 -19.85 20.58
CA GLU A 86 9.42 -18.72 21.49
C GLU A 86 8.29 -17.68 21.52
N GLY A 87 7.29 -17.81 20.67
CA GLY A 87 6.16 -16.90 20.55
C GLY A 87 6.00 -16.31 19.18
N TRP A 88 4.96 -15.49 19.05
CA TRP A 88 4.52 -14.87 17.81
C TRP A 88 4.27 -13.39 18.01
N ILE A 89 4.59 -12.56 17.04
CA ILE A 89 4.37 -11.12 17.09
C ILE A 89 3.51 -10.65 15.93
N HIS A 90 2.70 -9.65 16.20
CA HIS A 90 1.82 -9.04 15.21
C HIS A 90 2.64 -8.42 14.05
N PRO A 91 2.17 -8.48 12.78
CA PRO A 91 2.90 -7.96 11.62
C PRO A 91 3.37 -6.51 11.76
N LEU A 92 2.53 -5.62 12.27
CA LEU A 92 2.92 -4.22 12.48
C LEU A 92 3.99 -4.07 13.57
N LEU A 93 3.97 -4.91 14.60
CA LEU A 93 5.03 -4.91 15.62
C LEU A 93 6.35 -5.42 15.04
N PHE A 94 6.29 -6.43 14.16
CA PHE A 94 7.45 -6.93 13.44
C PHE A 94 8.11 -5.83 12.59
N ILE A 95 7.30 -5.10 11.82
CA ILE A 95 7.79 -3.98 10.99
C ILE A 95 8.41 -2.89 11.87
N ASP A 96 7.76 -2.49 12.96
CA ASP A 96 8.26 -1.43 13.84
C ASP A 96 9.60 -1.81 14.49
N ILE A 97 9.78 -3.07 14.89
CA ILE A 97 11.06 -3.60 15.40
C ILE A 97 12.15 -3.51 14.32
N LEU A 98 11.85 -3.87 13.07
CA LEU A 98 12.81 -3.78 11.96
C LEU A 98 13.21 -2.32 11.69
N LEU A 99 12.24 -1.40 11.66
CA LEU A 99 12.49 0.03 11.46
C LEU A 99 13.32 0.65 12.59
N TRP A 100 13.15 0.17 13.82
CA TRP A 100 13.96 0.59 14.95
C TRP A 100 15.41 0.10 14.84
N ALA A 101 15.60 -1.15 14.44
CA ALA A 101 16.92 -1.78 14.39
C ALA A 101 17.78 -1.36 13.18
N ASN A 102 17.16 -0.91 12.09
CA ASN A 102 17.87 -0.54 10.87
C ASN A 102 17.38 0.82 10.33
N PRO A 103 18.11 1.92 10.62
CA PRO A 103 17.76 3.25 10.13
C PRO A 103 17.74 3.36 8.59
N SER A 104 18.62 2.65 7.88
CA SER A 104 18.63 2.66 6.41
C SER A 104 17.36 2.01 5.85
N PHE A 105 16.96 0.87 6.39
CA PHE A 105 15.69 0.25 6.03
C PHE A 105 14.48 1.14 6.34
N LYS A 106 14.55 1.92 7.42
CA LYS A 106 13.50 2.88 7.75
C LYS A 106 13.36 3.95 6.66
N VAL A 107 14.47 4.44 6.11
CA VAL A 107 14.45 5.40 4.98
C VAL A 107 13.82 4.74 3.75
N GLU A 108 14.26 3.52 3.37
CA GLU A 108 13.70 2.79 2.22
C GLU A 108 12.17 2.58 2.34
N VAL A 109 11.69 2.23 3.55
CA VAL A 109 10.24 2.08 3.80
C VAL A 109 9.51 3.42 3.70
N TYR A 110 10.12 4.51 4.16
CA TYR A 110 9.51 5.84 4.04
C TYR A 110 9.50 6.34 2.60
N ASP A 111 10.55 6.10 1.83
CA ASP A 111 10.60 6.41 0.40
C ASP A 111 9.54 5.60 -0.35
N TRP A 112 9.44 4.30 -0.07
CA TRP A 112 8.38 3.47 -0.64
C TRP A 112 6.97 3.98 -0.28
N LEU A 113 6.73 4.36 0.98
CA LEU A 113 5.45 4.95 1.41
C LEU A 113 5.18 6.29 0.70
N TYR A 114 6.22 7.13 0.55
CA TYR A 114 6.11 8.39 -0.16
C TYR A 114 5.72 8.17 -1.61
N ASP A 115 6.44 7.31 -2.33
CA ASP A 115 6.19 7.03 -3.74
C ASP A 115 4.79 6.42 -3.98
N HIS A 116 4.41 5.45 -3.15
CA HIS A 116 3.17 4.70 -3.36
C HIS A 116 1.91 5.40 -2.82
N LEU A 117 2.01 6.14 -1.73
CA LEU A 117 0.84 6.75 -1.09
C LEU A 117 0.71 8.26 -1.36
N ILE A 118 1.81 8.96 -1.52
CA ILE A 118 1.83 10.42 -1.67
C ILE A 118 2.02 10.77 -3.13
N GLN A 119 3.09 10.29 -3.77
CA GLN A 119 3.42 10.63 -5.15
C GLN A 119 2.31 10.21 -6.12
N SER A 120 1.79 8.98 -6.00
CA SER A 120 0.67 8.53 -6.84
C SER A 120 -0.58 9.40 -6.73
N ARG A 121 -0.81 10.01 -5.55
CA ARG A 121 -1.94 10.95 -5.37
C ARG A 121 -1.67 12.31 -5.99
N ILE A 122 -0.43 12.80 -5.90
CA ILE A 122 0.01 14.04 -6.54
C ILE A 122 -0.10 13.88 -8.06
N ASP A 123 0.49 12.84 -8.63
CA ASP A 123 0.49 12.57 -10.07
C ASP A 123 -0.95 12.45 -10.61
N SER A 124 -1.82 11.75 -9.89
CA SER A 124 -3.22 11.62 -10.27
C SER A 124 -4.01 12.93 -10.15
N SER A 125 -3.60 13.85 -9.29
CA SER A 125 -4.17 15.21 -9.22
C SER A 125 -3.70 16.07 -10.37
N ASP A 126 -2.43 15.97 -10.74
CA ASP A 126 -1.84 16.75 -11.84
C ASP A 126 -2.36 16.27 -13.21
N SER A 127 -2.53 14.96 -13.39
CA SER A 127 -3.17 14.42 -14.60
C SER A 127 -4.62 14.90 -14.76
N PHE A 128 -5.35 15.04 -13.65
CA PHE A 128 -6.71 15.61 -13.69
C PHE A 128 -6.69 17.09 -14.13
N ARG A 129 -5.76 17.89 -13.62
CA ARG A 129 -5.60 19.29 -14.04
C ARG A 129 -5.24 19.40 -15.51
N LEU A 130 -4.34 18.52 -15.99
CA LEU A 130 -3.97 18.45 -17.40
C LEU A 130 -5.19 18.14 -18.28
N MET A 131 -5.96 17.11 -17.94
CA MET A 131 -7.20 16.76 -18.64
C MET A 131 -8.21 17.92 -18.64
N ALA A 132 -8.45 18.50 -17.47
CA ALA A 132 -9.41 19.58 -17.31
C ALA A 132 -9.01 20.82 -18.16
N GLY A 133 -7.73 21.17 -18.18
CA GLY A 133 -7.19 22.23 -19.03
C GLY A 133 -7.39 21.95 -20.52
N ALA A 134 -6.99 20.76 -20.98
CA ALA A 134 -7.14 20.35 -22.38
C ALA A 134 -8.62 20.35 -22.83
N LEU A 135 -9.52 19.84 -22.01
CA LEU A 135 -10.96 19.86 -22.28
C LEU A 135 -11.51 21.30 -22.31
N TYR A 136 -11.01 22.18 -21.41
CA TYR A 136 -11.41 23.56 -21.41
C TYR A 136 -11.01 24.26 -22.72
N GLU A 137 -9.75 24.10 -23.14
CA GLU A 137 -9.24 24.74 -24.37
C GLU A 137 -9.97 24.26 -25.63
N THR A 138 -10.26 22.96 -25.73
CA THR A 138 -10.80 22.32 -26.94
C THR A 138 -12.34 22.23 -27.01
N THR A 139 -13.05 22.62 -25.93
CA THR A 139 -14.51 22.64 -25.95
C THR A 139 -15.03 23.88 -26.71
N ALA A 140 -15.91 23.64 -27.66
CA ALA A 140 -16.56 24.72 -28.42
C ALA A 140 -17.59 25.51 -27.57
N ARG A 141 -18.12 24.90 -26.52
CA ARG A 141 -19.18 25.44 -25.66
C ARG A 141 -18.70 25.61 -24.23
N LYS A 142 -18.04 26.73 -23.95
CA LYS A 142 -17.50 27.06 -22.62
C LYS A 142 -18.58 27.11 -21.54
N ASP A 143 -19.80 27.46 -21.86
CA ASP A 143 -20.97 27.43 -20.96
C ASP A 143 -21.30 26.03 -20.47
N LYS A 144 -20.96 24.97 -21.21
CA LYS A 144 -21.21 23.58 -20.87
C LYS A 144 -19.99 22.86 -20.24
N TYR A 145 -18.85 23.53 -20.14
CA TYR A 145 -17.61 22.92 -19.64
C TYR A 145 -17.78 22.28 -18.25
N SER A 146 -18.42 22.98 -17.31
CA SER A 146 -18.63 22.46 -15.95
C SER A 146 -19.40 21.13 -15.94
N LYS A 147 -20.37 20.99 -16.84
CA LYS A 147 -21.13 19.74 -16.99
C LYS A 147 -20.29 18.66 -17.67
N LEU A 148 -19.49 19.01 -18.68
CA LEU A 148 -18.59 18.08 -19.35
C LEU A 148 -17.61 17.48 -18.38
N ILE A 149 -16.88 18.29 -17.60
CA ILE A 149 -15.87 17.81 -16.66
C ILE A 149 -16.47 16.97 -15.52
N ALA A 150 -17.65 17.39 -15.01
CA ALA A 150 -18.35 16.62 -13.97
C ALA A 150 -18.78 15.24 -14.48
N ASN A 151 -19.38 15.17 -15.68
CA ASN A 151 -19.79 13.91 -16.30
C ASN A 151 -18.58 13.00 -16.61
N THR A 152 -17.50 13.58 -17.13
CA THR A 152 -16.25 12.84 -17.41
C THR A 152 -15.68 12.24 -16.12
N SER A 153 -15.57 13.05 -15.06
CA SER A 153 -15.08 12.57 -13.74
C SER A 153 -15.97 11.47 -13.15
N PHE A 154 -17.28 11.59 -13.29
CA PHE A 154 -18.22 10.58 -12.81
C PHE A 154 -18.08 9.26 -13.58
N ARG A 155 -17.97 9.31 -14.91
CA ARG A 155 -17.76 8.12 -15.74
C ARG A 155 -16.42 7.44 -15.45
N ILE A 156 -15.36 8.21 -15.21
CA ILE A 156 -14.05 7.65 -14.78
C ILE A 156 -14.20 6.89 -13.47
N LYS A 157 -14.90 7.45 -12.48
CA LYS A 157 -15.19 6.76 -11.22
C LYS A 157 -15.92 5.43 -11.43
N GLN A 158 -16.96 5.44 -12.26
CA GLN A 158 -17.71 4.23 -12.57
C GLN A 158 -16.84 3.17 -13.26
N LEU A 159 -16.05 3.56 -14.26
CA LEU A 159 -15.19 2.64 -15.01
C LEU A 159 -14.12 1.99 -14.15
N ILE A 160 -13.59 2.73 -13.18
CA ILE A 160 -12.54 2.25 -12.26
C ILE A 160 -13.14 1.51 -11.03
N GLY A 161 -14.43 1.69 -10.76
CA GLY A 161 -15.08 1.13 -9.57
C GLY A 161 -14.68 1.86 -8.28
N VAL A 162 -14.69 3.20 -8.29
CA VAL A 162 -14.32 4.04 -7.14
C VAL A 162 -15.47 4.97 -6.76
N ASP A 163 -15.89 4.91 -5.50
CA ASP A 163 -16.89 5.84 -4.95
C ASP A 163 -16.27 7.17 -4.55
N GLU A 164 -15.14 7.12 -3.86
CA GLU A 164 -14.43 8.29 -3.32
C GLU A 164 -12.92 8.19 -3.60
N TRP A 165 -12.32 9.21 -4.23
CA TRP A 165 -10.90 9.22 -4.57
C TRP A 165 -9.95 9.18 -3.37
N ASN A 166 -10.37 9.67 -2.21
CA ASN A 166 -9.58 9.58 -0.97
C ASN A 166 -9.44 8.14 -0.43
N LYS A 167 -10.31 7.23 -0.87
CA LYS A 167 -10.28 5.81 -0.52
C LYS A 167 -9.73 4.92 -1.64
N ALA A 168 -9.40 5.50 -2.78
CA ALA A 168 -8.91 4.76 -3.93
C ALA A 168 -7.56 4.07 -3.64
N SER A 169 -7.40 2.86 -4.16
CA SER A 169 -6.13 2.13 -4.16
C SER A 169 -5.13 2.77 -5.12
N GLU A 170 -3.85 2.44 -4.97
CA GLU A 170 -2.79 2.88 -5.88
C GLU A 170 -3.07 2.46 -7.34
N GLU A 171 -3.52 1.22 -7.55
CA GLU A 171 -3.89 0.72 -8.87
C GLU A 171 -5.03 1.54 -9.49
N GLN A 172 -6.04 1.89 -8.71
CA GLN A 172 -7.15 2.73 -9.14
C GLN A 172 -6.69 4.16 -9.48
N LEU A 173 -5.74 4.71 -8.73
CA LEU A 173 -5.15 6.01 -9.03
C LEU A 173 -4.31 5.99 -10.31
N LYS A 174 -3.53 4.92 -10.56
CA LYS A 174 -2.78 4.73 -11.80
C LYS A 174 -3.72 4.62 -13.02
N LYS A 175 -4.81 3.86 -12.89
CA LYS A 175 -5.84 3.79 -13.94
C LYS A 175 -6.46 5.15 -14.24
N ARG A 176 -6.79 5.92 -13.20
CA ARG A 176 -7.28 7.30 -13.35
C ARG A 176 -6.28 8.19 -14.08
N ASP A 177 -5.01 8.12 -13.69
CA ASP A 177 -3.94 8.89 -14.33
C ASP A 177 -3.81 8.56 -15.81
N GLU A 178 -3.83 7.29 -16.18
CA GLU A 178 -3.79 6.81 -17.55
C GLU A 178 -4.96 7.37 -18.38
N ILE A 179 -6.20 7.30 -17.87
CA ILE A 179 -7.37 7.84 -18.55
C ILE A 179 -7.27 9.34 -18.71
N ASN A 180 -6.90 10.08 -17.67
CA ASN A 180 -6.82 11.54 -17.71
C ASN A 180 -5.82 12.01 -18.76
N LYS A 181 -4.62 11.42 -18.79
CA LYS A 181 -3.59 11.73 -19.79
C LYS A 181 -4.07 11.42 -21.20
N PHE A 182 -4.68 10.26 -21.40
CA PHE A 182 -5.20 9.87 -22.71
C PHE A 182 -6.32 10.80 -23.22
N ILE A 183 -7.23 11.21 -22.33
CA ILE A 183 -8.27 12.21 -22.69
C ILE A 183 -7.62 13.54 -23.05
N ALA A 184 -6.63 14.00 -22.29
CA ALA A 184 -5.92 15.25 -22.59
C ALA A 184 -5.25 15.21 -23.95
N ASP A 185 -4.51 14.17 -24.26
CA ASP A 185 -3.79 13.99 -25.52
C ASP A 185 -4.77 13.94 -26.71
N LEU A 186 -5.87 13.19 -26.58
CA LEU A 186 -6.91 13.16 -27.62
C LEU A 186 -7.61 14.49 -27.79
N ALA A 187 -7.90 15.21 -26.71
CA ALA A 187 -8.55 16.51 -26.78
C ALA A 187 -7.70 17.53 -27.57
N VAL A 188 -6.39 17.54 -27.28
CA VAL A 188 -5.43 18.38 -27.99
C VAL A 188 -5.30 17.95 -29.46
N THR A 189 -5.22 16.65 -29.72
CA THR A 189 -5.04 16.11 -31.07
C THR A 189 -6.27 16.36 -31.96
N LEU A 190 -7.47 16.11 -31.43
CA LEU A 190 -8.73 16.24 -32.19
C LEU A 190 -9.29 17.65 -32.20
N GLN A 191 -8.79 18.54 -31.33
CA GLN A 191 -9.36 19.89 -31.11
C GLN A 191 -10.87 19.84 -30.80
N ASN A 192 -11.32 18.75 -30.17
CA ASN A 192 -12.71 18.47 -29.85
C ASN A 192 -12.85 17.69 -28.55
N ALA A 193 -13.24 18.37 -27.50
CA ALA A 193 -13.35 17.80 -26.15
C ALA A 193 -14.41 16.68 -26.06
N ASP A 194 -15.57 16.84 -26.66
CA ASP A 194 -16.66 15.86 -26.58
C ASP A 194 -16.27 14.53 -27.27
N GLU A 195 -15.65 14.64 -28.44
CA GLU A 195 -15.18 13.47 -29.20
C GLU A 195 -14.00 12.77 -28.51
N ALA A 196 -13.07 13.54 -27.93
CA ALA A 196 -11.96 12.99 -27.16
C ALA A 196 -12.45 12.16 -25.96
N VAL A 197 -13.40 12.69 -25.20
CA VAL A 197 -14.02 11.96 -24.07
C VAL A 197 -14.72 10.71 -24.58
N ARG A 198 -15.53 10.80 -25.63
CA ARG A 198 -16.24 9.66 -26.20
C ARG A 198 -15.31 8.51 -26.61
N LEU A 199 -14.27 8.81 -27.38
CA LEU A 199 -13.31 7.83 -27.89
C LEU A 199 -12.47 7.22 -26.76
N SER A 200 -12.11 8.01 -25.77
CA SER A 200 -11.36 7.51 -24.61
C SER A 200 -12.15 6.44 -23.88
N PHE A 201 -13.43 6.66 -23.59
CA PHE A 201 -14.24 5.65 -22.90
C PHE A 201 -14.44 4.39 -23.76
N VAL A 202 -14.66 4.50 -25.06
CA VAL A 202 -14.73 3.34 -25.96
C VAL A 202 -13.45 2.51 -25.90
N ASN A 203 -12.28 3.17 -25.85
CA ASN A 203 -10.99 2.50 -25.77
C ASN A 203 -10.81 1.76 -24.44
N PHE A 204 -11.07 2.44 -23.30
CA PHE A 204 -10.84 1.85 -21.97
C PHE A 204 -11.89 0.83 -21.57
N GLU A 205 -13.15 0.99 -21.99
CA GLU A 205 -14.18 -0.03 -21.81
C GLU A 205 -13.81 -1.33 -22.52
N ARG A 206 -13.27 -1.27 -23.73
CA ARG A 206 -12.74 -2.46 -24.43
C ARG A 206 -11.51 -3.07 -23.77
N LYS A 207 -10.63 -2.25 -23.22
CA LYS A 207 -9.38 -2.71 -22.61
C LYS A 207 -9.59 -3.39 -21.23
N TRP A 208 -10.57 -2.95 -20.46
CA TRP A 208 -10.70 -3.32 -19.04
C TRP A 208 -11.95 -4.15 -18.72
N LEU A 209 -12.92 -4.26 -19.63
CA LEU A 209 -14.14 -5.05 -19.45
C LEU A 209 -14.11 -6.35 -20.26
N GLN A 210 -13.01 -6.67 -20.93
CA GLN A 210 -12.71 -7.97 -21.50
C GLN A 210 -11.90 -8.81 -20.52
#